data_ce4111ee8750b74ecc520ada4cba183b
#
_entry.id   ce4111ee8750b74ecc520ada4cba183b
#
_cell.length_a   1.000
_cell.length_b   1.000
_cell.length_c   1.000
_cell.angle_alpha   90.00
_cell.angle_beta   90.00
_cell.angle_gamma   90.00
#
_symmetry.space_group_name_H-M   'P 1'
#
loop_
_entity.id
_entity.type
_entity.pdbx_description
1 polymer ?
#
loop_
_entity_poly.entity_id
_entity_poly.type
_entity_poly.pdbx_seq_one_letter_code
_entity_poly.pdbx_strand_id
1 'polypeptide(L)'
;MRNLEKYKGVIPAFYACYDNEGNVSPEGVQALTKYFVEKGVKGVYVNGSSGECIYQSVEDRKIILENVMKAAEGKLTVIAHVACNNTKDSQELARHAESLGVDAIAAIPPIYFHLPEYAIAQYWNDISAAAPNTDFVIYNIPQLAGVALTQRLFAEMRKNPNVIGVKNSSMPVQDIQMFKQAAGPDYIIFNGPDEQFMSGRVIGAEGAIGGTYGVMPELYLKLDEYVRAGKMEEAREIQYACDEIIYKMCSAHGNMYAVIKAMLKINEGLELGGVREPLPALVEEDMAIVEEAAKMVRDAKAKYL
;
A
#
# COMPACT_ATOMS: atom_id res chain seq x y z
N MET A 1 20.31 15.45 -6.88
CA MET A 1 19.31 14.45 -7.29
C MET A 1 18.91 13.62 -6.07
N ARG A 2 17.63 13.44 -5.86
CA ARG A 2 17.14 12.54 -4.80
C ARG A 2 17.44 11.09 -5.16
N ASN A 3 17.71 10.28 -4.14
CA ASN A 3 17.84 8.84 -4.34
C ASN A 3 16.46 8.18 -4.36
N LEU A 4 15.89 7.98 -5.55
CA LEU A 4 14.61 7.30 -5.74
C LEU A 4 14.74 5.77 -5.82
N GLU A 5 15.95 5.22 -5.86
CA GLU A 5 16.17 3.76 -5.96
C GLU A 5 15.60 2.97 -4.78
N LYS A 6 15.56 3.60 -3.59
CA LYS A 6 14.96 2.99 -2.41
C LYS A 6 13.45 2.73 -2.53
N TYR A 7 12.78 3.42 -3.45
CA TYR A 7 11.33 3.29 -3.68
C TYR A 7 10.96 2.34 -4.83
N LYS A 8 11.93 1.87 -5.60
CA LYS A 8 11.66 1.02 -6.79
C LYS A 8 11.49 -0.44 -6.41
N GLY A 9 10.41 -1.07 -6.86
CA GLY A 9 10.12 -2.48 -6.64
C GLY A 9 8.77 -2.74 -5.99
N VAL A 10 8.64 -3.88 -5.33
CA VAL A 10 7.40 -4.38 -4.72
C VAL A 10 7.32 -3.90 -3.26
N ILE A 11 6.26 -3.17 -2.94
CA ILE A 11 6.01 -2.59 -1.62
C ILE A 11 4.60 -3.02 -1.16
N PRO A 12 4.45 -4.03 -0.29
CA PRO A 12 3.16 -4.38 0.28
C PRO A 12 2.54 -3.23 1.06
N ALA A 13 1.22 -3.05 0.89
CA ALA A 13 0.43 -2.22 1.78
C ALA A 13 0.20 -3.00 3.08
N PHE A 14 0.69 -2.46 4.18
CA PHE A 14 0.73 -3.10 5.50
C PHE A 14 -0.67 -3.26 6.08
N TYR A 15 -0.97 -4.46 6.60
CA TYR A 15 -2.25 -4.76 7.22
C TYR A 15 -2.30 -4.29 8.68
N ALA A 16 -3.46 -3.82 9.13
CA ALA A 16 -3.69 -3.60 10.55
C ALA A 16 -3.66 -4.94 11.30
N CYS A 17 -2.99 -4.96 12.44
CA CYS A 17 -2.87 -6.15 13.28
C CYS A 17 -3.57 -5.89 14.60
N TYR A 18 -4.47 -6.80 15.00
CA TYR A 18 -5.26 -6.67 16.22
C TYR A 18 -5.08 -7.88 17.14
N ASP A 19 -5.27 -7.64 18.42
CA ASP A 19 -5.45 -8.68 19.42
C ASP A 19 -6.89 -9.23 19.44
N ASN A 20 -7.17 -10.15 20.35
CA ASN A 20 -8.51 -10.73 20.49
C ASN A 20 -9.56 -9.76 21.05
N GLU A 21 -9.14 -8.61 21.58
CA GLU A 21 -9.98 -7.55 22.10
C GLU A 21 -10.24 -6.45 21.09
N GLY A 22 -9.59 -6.52 19.89
CA GLY A 22 -9.70 -5.53 18.82
C GLY A 22 -8.78 -4.32 18.99
N ASN A 23 -7.85 -4.35 19.95
CA ASN A 23 -6.81 -3.33 20.08
C ASN A 23 -5.68 -3.61 19.08
N VAL A 24 -4.92 -2.58 18.74
CA VAL A 24 -3.70 -2.78 17.94
C VAL A 24 -2.76 -3.73 18.67
N SER A 25 -2.29 -4.78 17.97
CA SER A 25 -1.32 -5.74 18.48
C SER A 25 0.11 -5.36 18.07
N PRO A 26 0.94 -4.82 18.96
CA PRO A 26 2.34 -4.54 18.68
C PRO A 26 3.12 -5.79 18.24
N GLU A 27 2.80 -6.94 18.83
CA GLU A 27 3.42 -8.23 18.52
C GLU A 27 3.08 -8.66 17.09
N GLY A 28 1.80 -8.56 16.70
CA GLY A 28 1.34 -8.85 15.35
C GLY A 28 1.97 -7.92 14.31
N VAL A 29 2.06 -6.62 14.63
CA VAL A 29 2.73 -5.62 13.75
C VAL A 29 4.20 -5.98 13.56
N GLN A 30 4.93 -6.30 14.64
CA GLN A 30 6.34 -6.68 14.54
C GLN A 30 6.53 -8.01 13.80
N ALA A 31 5.66 -9.00 14.02
CA ALA A 31 5.70 -10.29 13.32
C ALA A 31 5.51 -10.11 11.80
N LEU A 32 4.49 -9.35 11.40
CA LEU A 32 4.24 -9.04 9.99
C LEU A 32 5.39 -8.24 9.35
N THR A 33 6.00 -7.31 10.09
CA THR A 33 7.16 -6.56 9.58
C THR A 33 8.36 -7.46 9.33
N LYS A 34 8.68 -8.36 10.28
CA LYS A 34 9.76 -9.35 10.12
C LYS A 34 9.53 -10.28 8.94
N TYR A 35 8.28 -10.74 8.79
CA TYR A 35 7.88 -11.53 7.62
C TYR A 35 8.21 -10.80 6.31
N PHE A 36 7.89 -9.52 6.18
CA PHE A 36 8.23 -8.75 4.98
C PHE A 36 9.73 -8.57 4.76
N VAL A 37 10.50 -8.42 5.84
CA VAL A 37 11.98 -8.42 5.76
C VAL A 37 12.49 -9.76 5.23
N GLU A 38 11.99 -10.88 5.76
CA GLU A 38 12.38 -12.23 5.36
C GLU A 38 11.99 -12.56 3.91
N LYS A 39 10.83 -12.06 3.45
CA LYS A 39 10.38 -12.22 2.06
C LYS A 39 11.17 -11.36 1.06
N GLY A 40 11.98 -10.42 1.53
CA GLY A 40 12.84 -9.61 0.67
C GLY A 40 12.09 -8.55 -0.15
N VAL A 41 10.92 -8.09 0.29
CA VAL A 41 10.22 -6.99 -0.36
C VAL A 41 10.99 -5.67 -0.21
N LYS A 42 10.75 -4.72 -1.09
CA LYS A 42 11.49 -3.45 -1.10
C LYS A 42 11.19 -2.56 0.10
N GLY A 43 9.97 -2.60 0.57
CA GLY A 43 9.50 -1.75 1.66
C GLY A 43 8.06 -2.06 2.04
N VAL A 44 7.46 -1.20 2.84
CA VAL A 44 6.06 -1.30 3.27
C VAL A 44 5.36 0.07 3.23
N TYR A 45 4.07 0.05 2.90
CA TYR A 45 3.20 1.23 2.92
C TYR A 45 2.25 1.12 4.12
N VAL A 46 2.54 1.86 5.17
CA VAL A 46 1.92 1.71 6.50
C VAL A 46 0.73 2.64 6.68
N ASN A 47 -0.30 2.20 7.39
CA ASN A 47 -1.49 2.99 7.72
C ASN A 47 -2.29 3.50 6.50
N GLY A 48 -2.25 2.78 5.37
CA GLY A 48 -3.10 3.06 4.22
C GLY A 48 -4.47 2.38 4.31
N SER A 49 -5.14 2.21 3.16
CA SER A 49 -6.46 1.53 3.08
C SER A 49 -6.39 0.08 3.59
N SER A 50 -5.34 -0.67 3.22
CA SER A 50 -5.12 -2.04 3.71
C SER A 50 -4.81 -2.09 5.21
N GLY A 51 -4.33 -0.98 5.77
CA GLY A 51 -4.13 -0.78 7.20
C GLY A 51 -5.37 -0.22 7.91
N GLU A 52 -6.53 -0.20 7.26
CA GLU A 52 -7.81 0.20 7.85
C GLU A 52 -7.81 1.62 8.45
N CYS A 53 -7.01 2.53 7.89
CA CYS A 53 -6.69 3.83 8.47
C CYS A 53 -7.92 4.70 8.80
N ILE A 54 -9.02 4.54 8.05
CA ILE A 54 -10.25 5.32 8.27
C ILE A 54 -10.98 4.93 9.57
N TYR A 55 -10.71 3.74 10.09
CA TYR A 55 -11.33 3.20 11.31
C TYR A 55 -10.38 3.21 12.51
N GLN A 56 -9.20 3.82 12.36
CA GLN A 56 -8.20 3.89 13.42
C GLN A 56 -8.07 5.30 13.98
N SER A 57 -7.82 5.39 15.27
CA SER A 57 -7.46 6.65 15.92
C SER A 57 -6.05 7.11 15.51
N VAL A 58 -5.73 8.36 15.77
CA VAL A 58 -4.37 8.88 15.60
C VAL A 58 -3.37 8.07 16.43
N GLU A 59 -3.73 7.71 17.66
CA GLU A 59 -2.88 6.93 18.56
C GLU A 59 -2.65 5.50 18.05
N ASP A 60 -3.68 4.80 17.57
CA ASP A 60 -3.52 3.48 16.95
C ASP A 60 -2.51 3.52 15.81
N ARG A 61 -2.62 4.53 14.94
CA ARG A 61 -1.72 4.69 13.78
C ARG A 61 -0.29 5.00 14.18
N LYS A 62 -0.07 5.72 15.28
CA LYS A 62 1.25 5.94 15.86
C LYS A 62 1.84 4.64 16.39
N ILE A 63 1.09 3.88 17.19
CA ILE A 63 1.51 2.58 17.73
C ILE A 63 1.92 1.63 16.61
N ILE A 64 1.12 1.55 15.54
CA ILE A 64 1.45 0.71 14.37
C ILE A 64 2.79 1.15 13.75
N LEU A 65 2.95 2.44 13.46
CA LEU A 65 4.16 2.94 12.78
C LEU A 65 5.41 2.75 13.64
N GLU A 66 5.34 3.01 14.94
CA GLU A 66 6.44 2.79 15.89
C GLU A 66 6.92 1.33 15.88
N ASN A 67 5.97 0.37 15.88
CA ASN A 67 6.30 -1.04 15.89
C ASN A 67 6.81 -1.54 14.53
N VAL A 68 6.34 -0.97 13.42
CA VAL A 68 6.92 -1.22 12.09
C VAL A 68 8.37 -0.72 12.05
N MET A 69 8.64 0.53 12.45
CA MET A 69 9.99 1.09 12.42
C MET A 69 10.95 0.31 13.32
N LYS A 70 10.48 -0.07 14.51
CA LYS A 70 11.26 -0.91 15.44
C LYS A 70 11.64 -2.26 14.83
N ALA A 71 10.72 -2.94 14.16
CA ALA A 71 10.95 -4.28 13.63
C ALA A 71 11.64 -4.28 12.24
N ALA A 72 11.48 -3.21 11.46
CA ALA A 72 12.13 -3.05 10.16
C ALA A 72 13.66 -2.88 10.27
N GLU A 73 14.17 -2.31 11.36
CA GLU A 73 15.61 -2.13 11.63
C GLU A 73 16.38 -1.50 10.44
N GLY A 74 15.72 -0.61 9.69
CA GLY A 74 16.30 0.01 8.49
C GLY A 74 16.43 -0.90 7.27
N LYS A 75 15.87 -2.12 7.31
CA LYS A 75 15.94 -3.10 6.19
C LYS A 75 14.84 -2.90 5.14
N LEU A 76 13.81 -2.12 5.46
CA LEU A 76 12.68 -1.81 4.58
C LEU A 76 12.58 -0.31 4.34
N THR A 77 12.23 0.07 3.12
CA THR A 77 11.72 1.42 2.86
C THR A 77 10.34 1.56 3.49
N VAL A 78 10.13 2.56 4.34
CA VAL A 78 8.86 2.77 5.03
C VAL A 78 8.19 4.05 4.51
N ILE A 79 7.00 3.89 3.91
CA ILE A 79 6.14 4.99 3.48
C ILE A 79 4.94 5.02 4.42
N ALA A 80 4.78 6.09 5.21
CA ALA A 80 3.69 6.24 6.16
C ALA A 80 2.54 7.05 5.57
N HIS A 81 1.36 6.47 5.45
CA HIS A 81 0.15 7.22 5.12
C HIS A 81 -0.32 8.00 6.33
N VAL A 82 -0.48 9.32 6.19
CA VAL A 82 -0.75 10.22 7.31
C VAL A 82 -2.07 11.01 7.15
N ALA A 83 -2.83 10.77 6.07
CA ALA A 83 -4.08 11.49 5.84
C ALA A 83 -5.15 11.16 6.87
N CYS A 84 -5.79 12.20 7.38
CA CYS A 84 -7.06 12.21 8.11
C CYS A 84 -8.00 13.20 7.42
N ASN A 85 -9.30 13.19 7.76
CA ASN A 85 -10.24 14.15 7.18
C ASN A 85 -10.06 15.59 7.68
N ASN A 86 -9.23 15.79 8.70
CA ASN A 86 -8.85 17.12 9.16
C ASN A 86 -7.33 17.31 9.05
N THR A 87 -6.92 18.53 8.76
CA THR A 87 -5.52 18.89 8.54
C THR A 87 -4.68 18.73 9.80
N LYS A 88 -5.24 19.04 10.98
CA LYS A 88 -4.50 19.02 12.26
C LYS A 88 -4.01 17.63 12.64
N ASP A 89 -4.88 16.62 12.54
CA ASP A 89 -4.52 15.22 12.84
C ASP A 89 -3.54 14.68 11.80
N SER A 90 -3.73 15.07 10.52
CA SER A 90 -2.78 14.70 9.45
C SER A 90 -1.39 15.28 9.67
N GLN A 91 -1.30 16.53 10.10
CA GLN A 91 -0.03 17.18 10.48
C GLN A 91 0.61 16.54 11.71
N GLU A 92 -0.21 16.11 12.68
CA GLU A 92 0.28 15.39 13.87
C GLU A 92 0.93 14.07 13.48
N LEU A 93 0.26 13.27 12.65
CA LEU A 93 0.80 12.03 12.11
C LEU A 93 2.05 12.26 11.24
N ALA A 94 2.09 13.34 10.46
CA ALA A 94 3.25 13.70 9.65
C ALA A 94 4.48 14.00 10.51
N ARG A 95 4.33 14.83 11.56
CA ARG A 95 5.41 15.12 12.51
C ARG A 95 5.89 13.86 13.23
N HIS A 96 4.97 13.01 13.65
CA HIS A 96 5.29 11.75 14.30
C HIS A 96 6.09 10.83 13.34
N ALA A 97 5.64 10.68 12.09
CA ALA A 97 6.33 9.88 11.08
C ALA A 97 7.75 10.40 10.80
N GLU A 98 7.92 11.73 10.65
CA GLU A 98 9.25 12.34 10.50
C GLU A 98 10.14 12.08 11.70
N SER A 99 9.60 12.18 12.93
CA SER A 99 10.38 11.94 14.17
C SER A 99 10.91 10.50 14.27
N LEU A 100 10.24 9.55 13.64
CA LEU A 100 10.66 8.15 13.55
C LEU A 100 11.64 7.88 12.40
N GLY A 101 11.86 8.84 11.50
CA GLY A 101 12.78 8.72 10.39
C GLY A 101 12.25 7.85 9.24
N VAL A 102 10.94 7.89 8.95
CA VAL A 102 10.38 7.20 7.77
C VAL A 102 10.98 7.76 6.48
N ASP A 103 10.98 6.96 5.42
CA ASP A 103 11.51 7.38 4.11
C ASP A 103 10.61 8.39 3.41
N ALA A 104 9.30 8.21 3.52
CA ALA A 104 8.31 9.14 2.98
C ALA A 104 7.02 9.12 3.78
N ILE A 105 6.27 10.21 3.70
CA ILE A 105 4.85 10.26 4.05
C ILE A 105 3.99 10.26 2.81
N ALA A 106 2.73 9.82 2.93
CA ALA A 106 1.78 9.84 1.84
C ALA A 106 0.38 10.26 2.32
N ALA A 107 -0.41 10.87 1.42
CA ALA A 107 -1.77 11.28 1.77
C ALA A 107 -2.73 11.15 0.60
N ILE A 108 -3.94 10.58 0.85
CA ILE A 108 -5.13 10.77 0.01
C ILE A 108 -5.67 12.19 0.22
N PRO A 109 -6.49 12.74 -0.69
CA PRO A 109 -7.27 13.93 -0.37
C PRO A 109 -8.28 13.64 0.74
N PRO A 110 -8.82 14.67 1.42
CA PRO A 110 -9.94 14.48 2.34
C PRO A 110 -11.13 13.84 1.63
N ILE A 111 -11.78 12.87 2.30
CA ILE A 111 -12.92 12.12 1.76
C ILE A 111 -14.26 12.72 2.22
N TYR A 112 -15.35 12.27 1.61
CA TYR A 112 -16.73 12.66 1.83
C TYR A 112 -17.13 13.96 1.13
N PHE A 113 -16.49 15.09 1.40
CA PHE A 113 -16.69 16.33 0.62
C PHE A 113 -15.71 16.40 -0.57
N HIS A 114 -16.24 16.59 -1.76
CA HIS A 114 -15.42 16.78 -2.96
C HIS A 114 -14.85 18.22 -2.96
N LEU A 115 -13.67 18.38 -2.40
CA LEU A 115 -13.00 19.65 -2.30
C LEU A 115 -12.46 20.13 -3.66
N PRO A 116 -12.41 21.44 -3.91
CA PRO A 116 -11.76 21.97 -5.09
C PRO A 116 -10.24 21.75 -5.03
N GLU A 117 -9.59 21.66 -6.20
CA GLU A 117 -8.16 21.35 -6.30
C GLU A 117 -7.25 22.24 -5.46
N TYR A 118 -7.56 23.55 -5.37
CA TYR A 118 -6.75 24.47 -4.56
C TYR A 118 -6.78 24.12 -3.07
N ALA A 119 -7.91 23.65 -2.57
CA ALA A 119 -8.06 23.24 -1.16
C ALA A 119 -7.35 21.89 -0.90
N ILE A 120 -7.37 20.97 -1.88
CA ILE A 120 -6.62 19.71 -1.81
C ILE A 120 -5.11 20.00 -1.85
N ALA A 121 -4.65 20.89 -2.73
CA ALA A 121 -3.24 21.30 -2.78
C ALA A 121 -2.80 21.96 -1.47
N GLN A 122 -3.62 22.82 -0.88
CA GLN A 122 -3.34 23.42 0.42
C GLN A 122 -3.23 22.36 1.52
N TYR A 123 -4.18 21.44 1.59
CA TYR A 123 -4.18 20.34 2.56
C TYR A 123 -2.89 19.50 2.46
N TRP A 124 -2.48 19.07 1.27
CA TRP A 124 -1.25 18.31 1.08
C TRP A 124 0.01 19.12 1.40
N ASN A 125 0.04 20.40 1.05
CA ASN A 125 1.16 21.28 1.39
C ASN A 125 1.27 21.50 2.90
N ASP A 126 0.15 21.66 3.60
CA ASP A 126 0.11 21.80 5.07
C ASP A 126 0.63 20.53 5.77
N ILE A 127 0.31 19.34 5.25
CA ILE A 127 0.85 18.08 5.73
C ILE A 127 2.36 18.00 5.48
N SER A 128 2.79 18.29 4.25
CA SER A 128 4.20 18.26 3.87
C SER A 128 5.04 19.25 4.70
N ALA A 129 4.49 20.45 4.97
CA ALA A 129 5.15 21.45 5.80
C ALA A 129 5.31 21.02 7.27
N ALA A 130 4.49 20.09 7.75
CA ALA A 130 4.61 19.52 9.10
C ALA A 130 5.74 18.46 9.22
N ALA A 131 6.25 17.97 8.08
CA ALA A 131 7.36 17.02 7.98
C ALA A 131 8.35 17.50 6.88
N PRO A 132 9.04 18.62 7.09
CA PRO A 132 9.77 19.35 6.03
C PRO A 132 10.99 18.59 5.49
N ASN A 133 11.51 17.61 6.22
CA ASN A 133 12.68 16.82 5.84
C ASN A 133 12.32 15.43 5.28
N THR A 134 11.01 15.15 5.12
CA THR A 134 10.51 13.84 4.69
C THR A 134 9.92 13.94 3.28
N ASP A 135 10.22 12.95 2.44
CA ASP A 135 9.65 12.84 1.10
C ASP A 135 8.12 12.70 1.17
N PHE A 136 7.41 13.26 0.17
CA PHE A 136 5.95 13.21 0.10
C PHE A 136 5.47 12.50 -1.16
N VAL A 137 4.57 11.51 -1.00
CA VAL A 137 3.91 10.77 -2.09
C VAL A 137 2.43 11.11 -2.12
N ILE A 138 1.95 11.63 -3.24
CA ILE A 138 0.51 11.83 -3.46
C ILE A 138 -0.15 10.46 -3.62
N TYR A 139 -1.24 10.20 -2.89
CA TYR A 139 -2.02 8.98 -3.08
C TYR A 139 -3.30 9.29 -3.84
N ASN A 140 -3.34 8.89 -5.12
CA ASN A 140 -4.51 8.99 -5.99
C ASN A 140 -5.31 7.69 -5.97
N ILE A 141 -6.51 7.72 -5.39
CA ILE A 141 -7.45 6.60 -5.32
C ILE A 141 -8.88 7.12 -5.48
N PRO A 142 -9.29 7.52 -6.69
CA PRO A 142 -10.56 8.21 -6.91
C PRO A 142 -11.80 7.41 -6.51
N GLN A 143 -11.75 6.09 -6.58
CA GLN A 143 -12.86 5.22 -6.19
C GLN A 143 -13.23 5.32 -4.70
N LEU A 144 -12.24 5.59 -3.83
CA LEU A 144 -12.45 5.74 -2.39
C LEU A 144 -12.43 7.21 -1.94
N ALA A 145 -11.62 8.03 -2.59
CA ALA A 145 -11.48 9.44 -2.23
C ALA A 145 -12.58 10.34 -2.82
N GLY A 146 -13.27 9.88 -3.87
CA GLY A 146 -14.30 10.65 -4.57
C GLY A 146 -13.78 11.75 -5.48
N VAL A 147 -12.46 11.99 -5.51
CA VAL A 147 -11.80 12.95 -6.40
C VAL A 147 -10.56 12.32 -7.01
N ALA A 148 -10.30 12.65 -8.28
CA ALA A 148 -9.13 12.18 -9.02
C ALA A 148 -8.04 13.25 -9.04
N LEU A 149 -6.78 12.81 -9.05
CA LEU A 149 -5.63 13.68 -9.30
C LEU A 149 -5.64 14.09 -10.79
N THR A 150 -5.85 15.38 -11.06
CA THR A 150 -5.74 15.92 -12.41
C THR A 150 -4.30 16.29 -12.73
N GLN A 151 -3.98 16.42 -14.03
CA GLN A 151 -2.67 16.93 -14.46
C GLN A 151 -2.38 18.33 -13.93
N ARG A 152 -3.42 19.17 -13.79
CA ARG A 152 -3.30 20.53 -13.23
C ARG A 152 -2.94 20.49 -11.75
N LEU A 153 -3.65 19.68 -10.96
CA LEU A 153 -3.36 19.53 -9.54
C LEU A 153 -1.97 18.90 -9.32
N PHE A 154 -1.59 17.91 -10.14
CA PHE A 154 -0.26 17.32 -10.08
C PHE A 154 0.84 18.34 -10.43
N ALA A 155 0.65 19.18 -11.44
CA ALA A 155 1.57 20.26 -11.79
C ALA A 155 1.72 21.28 -10.65
N GLU A 156 0.63 21.61 -9.94
CA GLU A 156 0.66 22.46 -8.75
C GLU A 156 1.49 21.82 -7.63
N MET A 157 1.22 20.55 -7.33
CA MET A 157 1.92 19.82 -6.26
C MET A 157 3.41 19.61 -6.55
N ARG A 158 3.83 19.51 -7.79
CA ARG A 158 5.25 19.44 -8.16
C ARG A 158 6.06 20.70 -7.84
N LYS A 159 5.40 21.82 -7.51
CA LYS A 159 6.09 23.01 -6.99
C LYS A 159 6.59 22.81 -5.56
N ASN A 160 6.00 21.88 -4.82
CA ASN A 160 6.47 21.49 -3.50
C ASN A 160 7.71 20.58 -3.66
N PRO A 161 8.89 21.01 -3.16
CA PRO A 161 10.11 20.24 -3.33
C PRO A 161 10.09 18.87 -2.64
N ASN A 162 9.21 18.63 -1.66
CA ASN A 162 9.13 17.33 -0.98
C ASN A 162 8.29 16.32 -1.75
N VAL A 163 7.49 16.73 -2.72
CA VAL A 163 6.74 15.79 -3.55
C VAL A 163 7.69 15.04 -4.47
N ILE A 164 7.74 13.72 -4.31
CA ILE A 164 8.61 12.83 -5.09
C ILE A 164 7.86 11.98 -6.10
N GLY A 165 6.54 11.89 -6.01
CA GLY A 165 5.77 11.05 -6.92
C GLY A 165 4.32 10.80 -6.51
N VAL A 166 3.73 9.82 -7.18
CA VAL A 166 2.32 9.45 -7.04
C VAL A 166 2.19 7.95 -6.85
N LYS A 167 1.44 7.51 -5.83
CA LYS A 167 0.83 6.18 -5.81
C LYS A 167 -0.49 6.29 -6.56
N ASN A 168 -0.58 5.66 -7.74
CA ASN A 168 -1.76 5.74 -8.58
C ASN A 168 -2.60 4.47 -8.47
N SER A 169 -3.77 4.58 -7.83
CA SER A 169 -4.77 3.51 -7.72
C SER A 169 -6.03 3.81 -8.54
N SER A 170 -5.95 4.69 -9.56
CA SER A 170 -7.02 4.80 -10.56
C SER A 170 -7.03 3.57 -11.46
N MET A 171 -8.20 3.22 -12.01
CA MET A 171 -8.33 2.05 -12.89
C MET A 171 -7.66 2.22 -14.25
N PRO A 172 -7.67 3.40 -14.91
CA PRO A 172 -6.95 3.59 -16.17
C PRO A 172 -5.43 3.51 -15.99
N VAL A 173 -4.80 2.46 -16.55
CA VAL A 173 -3.33 2.35 -16.60
C VAL A 173 -2.69 3.55 -17.30
N GLN A 174 -3.40 4.18 -18.22
CA GLN A 174 -2.99 5.41 -18.90
C GLN A 174 -2.59 6.53 -17.92
N ASP A 175 -3.22 6.62 -16.75
CA ASP A 175 -2.89 7.67 -15.77
C ASP A 175 -1.43 7.55 -15.29
N ILE A 176 -0.92 6.33 -15.11
CA ILE A 176 0.49 6.08 -14.77
C ILE A 176 1.41 6.67 -15.85
N GLN A 177 1.13 6.37 -17.12
CA GLN A 177 1.88 6.90 -18.25
C GLN A 177 1.87 8.42 -18.28
N MET A 178 0.68 9.02 -18.11
CA MET A 178 0.51 10.49 -18.17
C MET A 178 1.23 11.19 -17.01
N PHE A 179 1.15 10.65 -15.80
CA PHE A 179 1.89 11.21 -14.66
C PHE A 179 3.40 11.05 -14.86
N LYS A 180 3.88 9.88 -15.33
CA LYS A 180 5.30 9.67 -15.60
C LYS A 180 5.84 10.59 -16.70
N GLN A 181 5.10 10.75 -17.79
CA GLN A 181 5.46 11.67 -18.87
C GLN A 181 5.53 13.13 -18.40
N ALA A 182 4.53 13.57 -17.60
CA ALA A 182 4.47 14.93 -17.09
C ALA A 182 5.59 15.23 -16.06
N ALA A 183 5.96 14.24 -15.23
CA ALA A 183 6.90 14.43 -14.13
C ALA A 183 8.36 14.22 -14.54
N GLY A 184 8.63 13.35 -15.51
CA GLY A 184 9.98 13.01 -15.95
C GLY A 184 10.73 12.06 -15.01
N PRO A 185 12.05 11.94 -15.15
CA PRO A 185 12.84 10.91 -14.45
C PRO A 185 13.05 11.18 -12.96
N ASP A 186 12.90 12.42 -12.50
CA ASP A 186 13.15 12.81 -11.10
C ASP A 186 11.96 12.53 -10.17
N TYR A 187 10.92 11.85 -10.68
CA TYR A 187 9.72 11.47 -9.93
C TYR A 187 9.42 9.99 -10.08
N ILE A 188 8.87 9.39 -9.02
CA ILE A 188 8.45 7.99 -9.02
C ILE A 188 6.93 7.88 -9.16
N ILE A 189 6.47 6.98 -10.00
CA ILE A 189 5.05 6.62 -10.09
C ILE A 189 4.91 5.16 -9.67
N PHE A 190 4.05 4.92 -8.68
CA PHE A 190 3.73 3.57 -8.20
C PHE A 190 2.43 3.09 -8.82
N ASN A 191 2.42 1.85 -9.31
CA ASN A 191 1.20 1.14 -9.62
C ASN A 191 0.45 0.80 -8.33
N GLY A 192 -0.84 1.08 -8.27
CA GLY A 192 -1.70 0.80 -7.12
C GLY A 192 -2.59 -0.43 -7.26
N PRO A 193 -3.35 -0.61 -8.37
CA PRO A 193 -4.18 -1.80 -8.56
C PRO A 193 -3.32 -3.05 -8.78
N ASP A 194 -3.54 -4.08 -7.97
CA ASP A 194 -2.72 -5.29 -7.95
C ASP A 194 -2.92 -6.11 -9.22
N GLU A 195 -4.14 -6.16 -9.73
CA GLU A 195 -4.56 -6.82 -10.98
C GLU A 195 -3.96 -6.18 -12.23
N GLN A 196 -3.37 -4.99 -12.09
CA GLN A 196 -2.71 -4.26 -13.17
C GLN A 196 -1.21 -4.11 -12.96
N PHE A 197 -0.61 -4.92 -12.06
CA PHE A 197 0.82 -4.79 -11.73
C PHE A 197 1.70 -4.83 -12.98
N MET A 198 1.56 -5.88 -13.79
CA MET A 198 2.34 -6.03 -15.04
C MET A 198 2.14 -4.84 -15.98
N SER A 199 0.89 -4.47 -16.23
CA SER A 199 0.54 -3.35 -17.13
C SER A 199 1.12 -2.03 -16.65
N GLY A 200 0.99 -1.74 -15.33
CA GLY A 200 1.54 -0.54 -14.72
C GLY A 200 3.07 -0.47 -14.81
N ARG A 201 3.76 -1.61 -14.58
CA ARG A 201 5.22 -1.70 -14.71
C ARG A 201 5.69 -1.46 -16.15
N VAL A 202 5.02 -2.07 -17.12
CA VAL A 202 5.36 -1.93 -18.54
C VAL A 202 5.17 -0.49 -19.02
N ILE A 203 4.12 0.21 -18.55
CA ILE A 203 3.80 1.57 -19.00
C ILE A 203 4.57 2.68 -18.25
N GLY A 204 5.42 2.33 -17.27
CA GLY A 204 6.35 3.27 -16.66
C GLY A 204 6.28 3.42 -15.15
N ALA A 205 5.49 2.64 -14.43
CA ALA A 205 5.60 2.58 -12.97
C ALA A 205 6.95 1.96 -12.57
N GLU A 206 7.69 2.61 -11.67
CA GLU A 206 9.01 2.15 -11.23
C GLU A 206 8.93 1.35 -9.93
N GLY A 207 7.83 1.47 -9.21
CA GLY A 207 7.47 0.70 -8.04
C GLY A 207 6.00 0.35 -8.05
N ALA A 208 5.59 -0.49 -7.14
CA ALA A 208 4.19 -0.86 -6.96
C ALA A 208 3.86 -0.99 -5.48
N ILE A 209 2.70 -0.44 -5.08
CA ILE A 209 2.21 -0.47 -3.70
C ILE A 209 0.82 -1.09 -3.72
N GLY A 210 0.68 -2.33 -3.31
CA GLY A 210 -0.55 -3.10 -3.43
C GLY A 210 -0.98 -3.86 -2.19
N GLY A 211 -2.29 -4.08 -2.08
CA GLY A 211 -2.94 -4.67 -0.92
C GLY A 211 -2.76 -6.17 -0.80
N THR A 212 -2.61 -6.88 -1.93
CA THR A 212 -2.49 -8.34 -1.94
C THR A 212 -1.04 -8.84 -2.03
N TYR A 213 -0.06 -7.93 -2.21
CA TYR A 213 1.35 -8.33 -2.28
C TYR A 213 1.81 -9.02 -1.00
N GLY A 214 1.25 -8.64 0.15
CA GLY A 214 1.65 -9.19 1.44
C GLY A 214 1.24 -10.64 1.67
N VAL A 215 0.24 -11.17 0.98
CA VAL A 215 -0.20 -12.56 1.13
C VAL A 215 0.48 -13.51 0.13
N MET A 216 1.09 -12.97 -0.93
CA MET A 216 1.80 -13.73 -1.97
C MET A 216 3.02 -12.96 -2.51
N PRO A 217 3.92 -12.46 -1.61
CA PRO A 217 4.99 -11.55 -2.00
C PRO A 217 5.96 -12.17 -3.01
N GLU A 218 6.25 -13.45 -2.90
CA GLU A 218 7.17 -14.14 -3.80
C GLU A 218 6.67 -14.16 -5.25
N LEU A 219 5.34 -14.25 -5.47
CA LEU A 219 4.75 -14.19 -6.81
C LEU A 219 4.94 -12.79 -7.42
N TYR A 220 4.69 -11.72 -6.66
CA TYR A 220 4.90 -10.36 -7.17
C TYR A 220 6.37 -10.01 -7.35
N LEU A 221 7.27 -10.52 -6.52
CA LEU A 221 8.71 -10.37 -6.71
C LEU A 221 9.17 -11.06 -8.00
N LYS A 222 8.67 -12.26 -8.27
CA LYS A 222 8.97 -13.01 -9.50
C LYS A 222 8.35 -12.35 -10.73
N LEU A 223 7.14 -11.87 -10.61
CA LEU A 223 6.48 -11.09 -11.66
C LEU A 223 7.28 -9.82 -12.01
N ASP A 224 7.76 -9.07 -11.00
CA ASP A 224 8.61 -7.90 -11.21
C ASP A 224 9.95 -8.26 -11.88
N GLU A 225 10.56 -9.37 -11.47
CA GLU A 225 11.77 -9.91 -12.10
C GLU A 225 11.55 -10.17 -13.60
N TYR A 226 10.46 -10.86 -13.95
CA TYR A 226 10.16 -11.19 -15.34
C TYR A 226 9.84 -9.97 -16.19
N VAL A 227 9.07 -9.02 -15.66
CA VAL A 227 8.80 -7.76 -16.37
C VAL A 227 10.11 -7.01 -16.64
N ARG A 228 11.00 -6.89 -15.65
CA ARG A 228 12.30 -6.22 -15.83
C ARG A 228 13.25 -6.97 -16.80
N ALA A 229 13.11 -8.28 -16.87
CA ALA A 229 13.88 -9.10 -17.79
C ALA A 229 13.30 -9.17 -19.21
N GLY A 230 12.13 -8.53 -19.45
CA GLY A 230 11.44 -8.59 -20.74
C GLY A 230 10.73 -9.92 -21.01
N LYS A 231 10.58 -10.79 -20.03
CA LYS A 231 9.90 -12.09 -20.11
C LYS A 231 8.39 -11.93 -19.96
N MET A 232 7.74 -11.36 -20.97
CA MET A 232 6.37 -10.90 -20.87
C MET A 232 5.34 -12.04 -20.85
N GLU A 233 5.61 -13.18 -21.47
CA GLU A 233 4.71 -14.34 -21.44
C GLU A 233 4.69 -14.96 -20.03
N GLU A 234 5.87 -15.19 -19.46
CA GLU A 234 6.01 -15.74 -18.11
C GLU A 234 5.45 -14.75 -17.05
N ALA A 235 5.67 -13.45 -17.23
CA ALA A 235 5.08 -12.43 -16.37
C ALA A 235 3.53 -12.47 -16.42
N ARG A 236 2.96 -12.63 -17.59
CA ARG A 236 1.50 -12.70 -17.79
C ARG A 236 0.88 -13.90 -17.09
N GLU A 237 1.54 -15.07 -17.16
CA GLU A 237 1.07 -16.28 -16.47
C GLU A 237 0.99 -16.06 -14.94
N ILE A 238 2.00 -15.42 -14.35
CA ILE A 238 1.96 -15.10 -12.92
C ILE A 238 0.88 -14.07 -12.61
N GLN A 239 0.72 -13.03 -13.45
CA GLN A 239 -0.34 -12.04 -13.24
C GLN A 239 -1.72 -12.69 -13.23
N TYR A 240 -2.01 -13.58 -14.20
CA TYR A 240 -3.28 -14.32 -14.23
C TYR A 240 -3.51 -15.16 -12.98
N ALA A 241 -2.47 -15.85 -12.51
CA ALA A 241 -2.59 -16.63 -11.27
C ALA A 241 -2.86 -15.73 -10.04
N CYS A 242 -2.20 -14.57 -9.95
CA CYS A 242 -2.48 -13.59 -8.89
C CYS A 242 -3.92 -13.07 -8.97
N ASP A 243 -4.42 -12.76 -10.18
CA ASP A 243 -5.77 -12.24 -10.38
C ASP A 243 -6.83 -13.27 -9.99
N GLU A 244 -6.64 -14.55 -10.36
CA GLU A 244 -7.53 -15.64 -9.94
C GLU A 244 -7.58 -15.78 -8.40
N ILE A 245 -6.43 -15.66 -7.73
CA ILE A 245 -6.36 -15.69 -6.26
C ILE A 245 -7.10 -14.47 -5.68
N ILE A 246 -6.93 -13.27 -6.25
CA ILE A 246 -7.63 -12.06 -5.81
C ILE A 246 -9.15 -12.24 -5.95
N TYR A 247 -9.62 -12.71 -7.10
CA TYR A 247 -11.04 -12.95 -7.31
C TYR A 247 -11.60 -14.01 -6.35
N LYS A 248 -10.83 -15.05 -6.05
CA LYS A 248 -11.22 -16.01 -5.01
C LYS A 248 -11.36 -15.34 -3.64
N MET A 249 -10.38 -14.55 -3.21
CA MET A 249 -10.45 -13.82 -1.93
C MET A 249 -11.68 -12.88 -1.87
N CYS A 250 -11.96 -12.18 -2.98
CA CYS A 250 -13.10 -11.26 -3.08
C CYS A 250 -14.46 -11.95 -3.12
N SER A 251 -14.53 -13.28 -3.28
CA SER A 251 -15.80 -14.02 -3.28
C SER A 251 -16.34 -14.32 -1.88
N ALA A 252 -15.59 -14.02 -0.83
CA ALA A 252 -16.03 -14.17 0.56
C ALA A 252 -17.09 -13.11 0.94
N HIS A 253 -17.90 -13.40 1.95
CA HIS A 253 -18.82 -12.45 2.57
C HIS A 253 -18.06 -11.43 3.42
N GLY A 254 -17.02 -11.88 4.13
CA GLY A 254 -16.15 -11.03 4.91
C GLY A 254 -15.27 -10.14 4.06
N ASN A 255 -14.70 -9.10 4.68
CA ASN A 255 -13.79 -8.20 4.01
C ASN A 255 -12.52 -8.92 3.50
N MET A 256 -12.03 -8.57 2.31
CA MET A 256 -10.82 -9.18 1.71
C MET A 256 -9.62 -9.18 2.65
N TYR A 257 -9.43 -8.15 3.48
CA TYR A 257 -8.30 -8.13 4.43
C TYR A 257 -8.49 -9.12 5.57
N ALA A 258 -9.71 -9.48 5.95
CA ALA A 258 -9.97 -10.57 6.89
C ALA A 258 -9.58 -11.92 6.26
N VAL A 259 -9.92 -12.14 4.97
CA VAL A 259 -9.48 -13.32 4.20
C VAL A 259 -7.96 -13.40 4.15
N ILE A 260 -7.28 -12.32 3.79
CA ILE A 260 -5.81 -12.23 3.70
C ILE A 260 -5.15 -12.60 5.04
N LYS A 261 -5.61 -12.05 6.15
CA LYS A 261 -5.06 -12.33 7.48
C LYS A 261 -5.27 -13.81 7.86
N ALA A 262 -6.42 -14.39 7.55
CA ALA A 262 -6.68 -15.81 7.76
C ALA A 262 -5.80 -16.71 6.88
N MET A 263 -5.56 -16.33 5.62
CA MET A 263 -4.62 -17.04 4.73
C MET A 263 -3.18 -16.98 5.24
N LEU A 264 -2.74 -15.82 5.76
CA LEU A 264 -1.41 -15.66 6.36
C LEU A 264 -1.25 -16.52 7.62
N LYS A 265 -2.31 -16.66 8.41
CA LYS A 265 -2.31 -17.62 9.53
C LYS A 265 -2.12 -19.05 9.04
N ILE A 266 -2.83 -19.47 8.00
CA ILE A 266 -2.75 -20.84 7.44
C ILE A 266 -1.38 -21.10 6.82
N ASN A 267 -0.87 -20.18 6.00
CA ASN A 267 0.32 -20.41 5.20
C ASN A 267 1.64 -20.07 5.90
N GLU A 268 1.63 -19.09 6.80
CA GLU A 268 2.84 -18.50 7.39
C GLU A 268 2.81 -18.50 8.94
N GLY A 269 1.70 -18.93 9.56
CA GLY A 269 1.56 -18.96 11.02
C GLY A 269 1.43 -17.59 11.68
N LEU A 270 1.07 -16.55 10.92
CA LEU A 270 0.96 -15.18 11.43
C LEU A 270 -0.41 -14.93 12.06
N GLU A 271 -0.44 -14.60 13.34
CA GLU A 271 -1.65 -14.21 14.08
C GLU A 271 -1.82 -12.68 14.02
N LEU A 272 -2.67 -12.21 13.09
CA LEU A 272 -2.86 -10.79 12.81
C LEU A 272 -4.23 -10.24 13.26
N GLY A 273 -5.07 -11.10 13.85
CA GLY A 273 -6.45 -10.78 14.24
C GLY A 273 -7.39 -10.66 13.05
N GLY A 274 -8.58 -10.13 13.32
CA GLY A 274 -9.61 -9.86 12.32
C GLY A 274 -9.48 -8.47 11.66
N VAL A 275 -10.61 -7.89 11.26
CA VAL A 275 -10.74 -6.52 10.78
C VAL A 275 -11.56 -5.70 11.77
N ARG A 276 -11.37 -4.38 11.77
CA ARG A 276 -12.13 -3.48 12.67
C ARG A 276 -13.49 -3.14 12.07
N GLU A 277 -14.53 -3.16 12.90
CA GLU A 277 -15.86 -2.69 12.50
C GLU A 277 -15.81 -1.25 11.98
N PRO A 278 -16.61 -0.91 10.96
CA PRO A 278 -17.72 -1.69 10.38
C PRO A 278 -17.31 -2.62 9.21
N LEU A 279 -16.02 -2.93 9.03
CA LEU A 279 -15.65 -3.92 8.03
C LEU A 279 -16.21 -5.29 8.42
N PRO A 280 -16.86 -6.02 7.49
CA PRO A 280 -17.45 -7.32 7.79
C PRO A 280 -16.36 -8.35 8.13
N ALA A 281 -16.52 -9.01 9.29
CA ALA A 281 -15.70 -10.14 9.68
C ALA A 281 -16.01 -11.36 8.81
N LEU A 282 -15.13 -12.38 8.84
CA LEU A 282 -15.40 -13.66 8.21
C LEU A 282 -16.57 -14.37 8.92
N VAL A 283 -17.39 -15.06 8.12
CA VAL A 283 -18.41 -15.99 8.59
C VAL A 283 -17.92 -17.44 8.39
N GLU A 284 -18.64 -18.42 8.97
CA GLU A 284 -18.23 -19.82 8.90
C GLU A 284 -18.10 -20.33 7.45
N GLU A 285 -19.01 -19.89 6.59
CA GLU A 285 -19.06 -20.24 5.18
C GLU A 285 -17.84 -19.73 4.40
N ASP A 286 -17.18 -18.66 4.86
CA ASP A 286 -15.99 -18.11 4.23
C ASP A 286 -14.76 -18.99 4.41
N MET A 287 -14.74 -19.88 5.40
CA MET A 287 -13.55 -20.69 5.71
C MET A 287 -13.13 -21.59 4.55
N ALA A 288 -14.08 -22.14 3.79
CA ALA A 288 -13.79 -22.91 2.59
C ALA A 288 -13.11 -22.05 1.50
N ILE A 289 -13.52 -20.79 1.36
CA ILE A 289 -12.91 -19.83 0.43
C ILE A 289 -11.48 -19.48 0.87
N VAL A 290 -11.29 -19.23 2.17
CA VAL A 290 -9.97 -18.93 2.76
C VAL A 290 -8.99 -20.09 2.52
N GLU A 291 -9.41 -21.34 2.81
CA GLU A 291 -8.58 -22.53 2.62
C GLU A 291 -8.22 -22.77 1.14
N GLU A 292 -9.19 -22.59 0.25
CA GLU A 292 -8.98 -22.71 -1.19
C GLU A 292 -8.02 -21.62 -1.69
N ALA A 293 -8.23 -20.35 -1.34
CA ALA A 293 -7.35 -19.25 -1.72
C ALA A 293 -5.92 -19.45 -1.15
N ALA A 294 -5.80 -19.89 0.10
CA ALA A 294 -4.50 -20.24 0.69
C ALA A 294 -3.78 -21.37 -0.06
N LYS A 295 -4.54 -22.38 -0.51
CA LYS A 295 -4.02 -23.46 -1.35
C LYS A 295 -3.60 -22.96 -2.73
N MET A 296 -4.40 -22.09 -3.37
CA MET A 296 -4.06 -21.49 -4.67
C MET A 296 -2.72 -20.75 -4.61
N VAL A 297 -2.45 -20.00 -3.52
CA VAL A 297 -1.14 -19.35 -3.32
C VAL A 297 -0.01 -20.39 -3.26
N ARG A 298 -0.16 -21.48 -2.51
CA ARG A 298 0.87 -22.55 -2.43
C ARG A 298 1.10 -23.20 -3.78
N ASP A 299 0.04 -23.53 -4.51
CA ASP A 299 0.10 -24.16 -5.84
C ASP A 299 0.78 -23.22 -6.85
N ALA A 300 0.45 -21.94 -6.84
CA ALA A 300 1.09 -20.95 -7.71
C ALA A 300 2.59 -20.79 -7.38
N LYS A 301 2.95 -20.73 -6.09
CA LYS A 301 4.37 -20.71 -5.69
C LYS A 301 5.09 -21.96 -6.18
N ALA A 302 4.53 -23.16 -6.02
CA ALA A 302 5.13 -24.40 -6.48
C ALA A 302 5.28 -24.47 -8.02
N LYS A 303 4.41 -23.78 -8.77
CA LYS A 303 4.45 -23.77 -10.24
C LYS A 303 5.46 -22.77 -10.81
N TYR A 304 5.61 -21.59 -10.18
CA TYR A 304 6.32 -20.45 -10.80
C TYR A 304 7.65 -20.09 -10.12
N LEU A 305 7.94 -20.64 -8.93
CA LEU A 305 9.17 -20.38 -8.19
C LEU A 305 10.10 -21.59 -8.16
#